data_ebac0ed5729a56c6b1508e8a30906793
#
_entry.id   ebac0ed5729a56c6b1508e8a30906793
#
_cell.length_a   1.000
_cell.length_b   1.000
_cell.length_c   1.000
_cell.angle_alpha   90.00
_cell.angle_beta   90.00
_cell.angle_gamma   90.00
#
_symmetry.space_group_name_H-M   'P 1'
#
loop_
_entity.id
_entity.type
_entity.pdbx_description
1 polymer ?
#
loop_
_entity_poly.entity_id
_entity_poly.type
_entity_poly.pdbx_seq_one_letter_code
_entity_poly.pdbx_strand_id
1 'polypeptide(L)'
;MNPPDHREWHRLFNAALNDDINDADALELAAVLKSSDEARQLWFLYHDNECSLAEMKPPAEIRSRTTRLSWLSRRPLTAAAAGLVIGMFSASVVWGYVGPYAGKVITLLQESFESGPSPLATGIPVEAGRWSGDYSEVVGEYRSVKPANGAKMLRFLRSDYEGKPTRDGFIGDVFRIIDLRNSEYDVVRGDACVSVEARFLSLPQDVPGTACCGISMHALDALPTPDERLEFMEITERAPSAVAAGSLQSGMTILATAVRTGRFETTRDSWGLVRGELRLPPGTHFLLVHLSLVDARGPRAPQPRDFAGLFVDDIRVVLTHRPPLP
;
A
#
# COMPACT_ATOMS: atom_id res chain seq x y z
N MET A 1 -16.14 -24.83 -26.72
CA MET A 1 -14.88 -24.09 -26.45
C MET A 1 -14.17 -24.84 -25.32
N ASN A 2 -13.00 -25.43 -25.59
CA ASN A 2 -12.21 -26.05 -24.51
C ASN A 2 -11.79 -24.92 -23.55
N PRO A 3 -11.76 -25.18 -22.21
CA PRO A 3 -11.24 -24.20 -21.27
C PRO A 3 -9.78 -23.90 -21.64
N PRO A 4 -9.36 -22.63 -21.54
CA PRO A 4 -8.00 -22.22 -21.87
C PRO A 4 -7.00 -23.04 -21.05
N ASP A 5 -5.93 -23.50 -21.68
CA ASP A 5 -4.91 -24.29 -20.99
C ASP A 5 -4.05 -23.37 -20.13
N HIS A 6 -4.46 -23.19 -18.87
CA HIS A 6 -3.76 -22.36 -17.89
C HIS A 6 -2.29 -22.78 -17.70
N ARG A 7 -1.91 -24.02 -18.01
CA ARG A 7 -0.52 -24.51 -17.90
C ARG A 7 0.40 -23.80 -18.88
N GLU A 8 -0.09 -23.54 -20.10
CA GLU A 8 0.69 -22.83 -21.12
C GLU A 8 0.92 -21.36 -20.75
N TRP A 9 -0.09 -20.69 -20.19
CA TRP A 9 0.06 -19.34 -19.67
C TRP A 9 1.11 -19.26 -18.55
N HIS A 10 1.06 -20.20 -17.60
CA HIS A 10 2.04 -20.26 -16.51
C HIS A 10 3.47 -20.46 -17.04
N ARG A 11 3.65 -21.27 -18.11
CA ARG A 11 4.95 -21.46 -18.77
C ARG A 11 5.46 -20.14 -19.34
N LEU A 12 4.64 -19.44 -20.13
CA LEU A 12 4.99 -18.17 -20.78
C LEU A 12 5.29 -17.07 -19.74
N PHE A 13 4.48 -16.99 -18.68
CA PHE A 13 4.68 -16.00 -17.62
C PHE A 13 5.99 -16.25 -16.86
N ASN A 14 6.29 -17.48 -16.50
CA ASN A 14 7.53 -17.82 -15.83
C ASN A 14 8.75 -17.56 -16.72
N ALA A 15 8.69 -17.88 -18.02
CA ALA A 15 9.77 -17.59 -18.96
C ALA A 15 10.03 -16.09 -19.10
N ALA A 16 8.97 -15.28 -19.18
CA ALA A 16 9.08 -13.84 -19.28
C ALA A 16 9.64 -13.18 -18.01
N LEU A 17 9.23 -13.64 -16.82
CA LEU A 17 9.69 -13.10 -15.54
C LEU A 17 11.14 -13.46 -15.21
N ASN A 18 11.66 -14.56 -15.78
CA ASN A 18 13.04 -14.98 -15.59
C ASN A 18 14.00 -14.51 -16.71
N ASP A 19 13.54 -13.62 -17.60
CA ASP A 19 14.31 -13.15 -18.79
C ASP A 19 14.76 -14.31 -19.71
N ASP A 20 14.04 -15.43 -19.72
CA ASP A 20 14.36 -16.66 -20.47
C ASP A 20 13.34 -16.92 -21.62
N ILE A 21 12.64 -15.85 -22.03
CA ILE A 21 11.62 -15.93 -23.08
C ILE A 21 12.28 -15.74 -24.45
N ASN A 22 12.02 -16.66 -25.39
CA ASN A 22 12.44 -16.52 -26.77
C ASN A 22 11.44 -15.68 -27.59
N ASP A 23 11.83 -15.22 -28.78
CA ASP A 23 11.03 -14.33 -29.63
C ASP A 23 9.66 -14.94 -30.01
N ALA A 24 9.57 -16.25 -30.21
CA ALA A 24 8.31 -16.92 -30.56
C ALA A 24 7.35 -16.94 -29.35
N ASP A 25 7.83 -17.31 -28.17
CA ASP A 25 7.08 -17.30 -26.92
C ASP A 25 6.65 -15.86 -26.52
N ALA A 26 7.48 -14.85 -26.81
CA ALA A 26 7.16 -13.44 -26.55
C ALA A 26 5.98 -12.96 -27.42
N LEU A 27 5.95 -13.35 -28.70
CA LEU A 27 4.82 -13.06 -29.59
C LEU A 27 3.54 -13.77 -29.14
N GLU A 28 3.65 -15.01 -28.70
CA GLU A 28 2.53 -15.80 -28.18
C GLU A 28 1.98 -15.18 -26.89
N LEU A 29 2.86 -14.81 -25.95
CA LEU A 29 2.48 -14.10 -24.72
C LEU A 29 1.75 -12.79 -25.04
N ALA A 30 2.26 -11.98 -25.97
CA ALA A 30 1.62 -10.74 -26.37
C ALA A 30 0.22 -10.98 -26.97
N ALA A 31 0.05 -12.04 -27.75
CA ALA A 31 -1.23 -12.42 -28.34
C ALA A 31 -2.24 -12.87 -27.27
N VAL A 32 -1.80 -13.68 -26.31
CA VAL A 32 -2.62 -14.16 -25.17
C VAL A 32 -3.06 -12.98 -24.30
N LEU A 33 -2.15 -12.09 -23.92
CA LEU A 33 -2.46 -10.92 -23.12
C LEU A 33 -3.39 -9.92 -23.85
N LYS A 34 -3.31 -9.84 -25.18
CA LYS A 34 -4.21 -9.00 -25.99
C LYS A 34 -5.64 -9.57 -26.08
N SER A 35 -5.77 -10.89 -26.13
CA SER A 35 -7.04 -11.56 -26.39
C SER A 35 -7.84 -11.97 -25.15
N SER A 36 -7.20 -12.10 -23.96
CA SER A 36 -7.84 -12.62 -22.75
C SER A 36 -7.68 -11.68 -21.55
N ASP A 37 -8.81 -11.24 -20.98
CA ASP A 37 -8.83 -10.46 -19.73
C ASP A 37 -8.34 -11.28 -18.54
N GLU A 38 -8.67 -12.58 -18.52
CA GLU A 38 -8.25 -13.51 -17.47
C GLU A 38 -6.73 -13.69 -17.47
N ALA A 39 -6.12 -13.83 -18.66
CA ALA A 39 -4.67 -13.91 -18.79
C ALA A 39 -3.98 -12.62 -18.29
N ARG A 40 -4.55 -11.43 -18.56
CA ARG A 40 -4.03 -10.16 -18.04
C ARG A 40 -4.07 -10.10 -16.53
N GLN A 41 -5.20 -10.48 -15.91
CA GLN A 41 -5.33 -10.51 -14.45
C GLN A 41 -4.32 -11.47 -13.82
N LEU A 42 -4.16 -12.64 -14.40
CA LEU A 42 -3.20 -13.64 -13.91
C LEU A 42 -1.75 -13.17 -14.10
N TRP A 43 -1.43 -12.50 -15.21
CA TRP A 43 -0.12 -11.89 -15.46
C TRP A 43 0.24 -10.84 -14.41
N PHE A 44 -0.69 -9.94 -14.05
CA PHE A 44 -0.47 -8.95 -13.00
C PHE A 44 -0.19 -9.59 -11.64
N LEU A 45 -0.91 -10.67 -11.28
CA LEU A 45 -0.65 -11.42 -10.05
C LEU A 45 0.76 -12.02 -10.02
N TYR A 46 1.22 -12.55 -11.15
CA TYR A 46 2.57 -13.11 -11.27
C TYR A 46 3.64 -12.02 -11.12
N HIS A 47 3.47 -10.90 -11.78
CA HIS A 47 4.40 -9.78 -11.75
C HIS A 47 4.50 -9.15 -10.34
N ASP A 48 3.38 -9.01 -9.64
CA ASP A 48 3.34 -8.46 -8.28
C ASP A 48 4.03 -9.40 -7.26
N ASN A 49 3.85 -10.72 -7.42
CA ASN A 49 4.54 -11.73 -6.62
C ASN A 49 6.07 -11.71 -6.85
N GLU A 50 6.53 -11.59 -8.09
CA GLU A 50 7.97 -11.53 -8.40
C GLU A 50 8.61 -10.25 -7.88
N CYS A 51 7.97 -9.09 -8.00
CA CYS A 51 8.43 -7.85 -7.39
C CYS A 51 8.59 -7.99 -5.87
N SER A 52 7.63 -8.63 -5.21
CA SER A 52 7.66 -8.89 -3.77
C SER A 52 8.78 -9.87 -3.37
N LEU A 53 9.06 -10.89 -4.19
CA LEU A 53 10.13 -11.87 -3.97
C LEU A 53 11.51 -11.29 -4.28
N ALA A 54 11.64 -10.40 -5.27
CA ALA A 54 12.89 -9.72 -5.59
C ALA A 54 13.37 -8.82 -4.43
N GLU A 55 12.46 -8.21 -3.68
CA GLU A 55 12.77 -7.45 -2.47
C GLU A 55 13.27 -8.35 -1.32
N MET A 56 12.95 -9.64 -1.33
CA MET A 56 13.36 -10.61 -0.31
C MET A 56 14.67 -11.32 -0.63
N LYS A 57 15.20 -11.23 -1.84
CA LYS A 57 16.49 -11.85 -2.20
C LYS A 57 17.63 -11.10 -1.49
N PRO A 58 18.46 -11.78 -0.69
CA PRO A 58 19.67 -11.15 -0.15
C PRO A 58 20.56 -10.71 -1.32
N PRO A 59 21.26 -9.57 -1.20
CA PRO A 59 22.11 -9.08 -2.26
C PRO A 59 23.09 -10.18 -2.67
N ALA A 60 23.19 -10.45 -3.98
CA ALA A 60 24.08 -11.47 -4.51
C ALA A 60 25.49 -11.23 -3.99
N GLU A 61 26.09 -12.23 -3.35
CA GLU A 61 27.50 -12.17 -2.94
C GLU A 61 28.33 -11.82 -4.17
N ILE A 62 28.86 -10.60 -4.20
CA ILE A 62 29.83 -10.19 -5.21
C ILE A 62 31.07 -11.04 -4.96
N ARG A 63 31.19 -12.16 -5.67
CA ARG A 63 32.44 -12.90 -5.73
C ARG A 63 33.47 -11.96 -6.33
N SER A 64 34.25 -11.34 -5.46
CA SER A 64 35.41 -10.54 -5.86
C SER A 64 36.38 -11.43 -6.62
N ARG A 65 36.35 -11.34 -7.94
CA ARG A 65 37.47 -11.78 -8.79
C ARG A 65 38.65 -10.89 -8.43
N THR A 66 39.49 -11.36 -7.52
CA THR A 66 40.80 -10.76 -7.25
C THR A 66 41.69 -10.93 -8.48
N THR A 67 41.53 -10.03 -9.45
CA THR A 67 42.56 -9.81 -10.47
C THR A 67 43.72 -9.17 -9.73
N ARG A 68 44.81 -9.93 -9.60
CA ARG A 68 46.08 -9.45 -9.02
C ARG A 68 46.60 -8.30 -9.88
N LEU A 69 46.33 -7.07 -9.50
CA LEU A 69 46.96 -5.86 -10.00
C LEU A 69 48.37 -5.77 -9.42
N SER A 70 49.26 -6.67 -9.88
CA SER A 70 50.63 -6.80 -9.35
C SER A 70 51.57 -5.62 -9.68
N TRP A 71 51.15 -4.67 -10.52
CA TRP A 71 51.97 -3.52 -10.91
C TRP A 71 51.81 -2.30 -9.97
N LEU A 72 50.71 -2.25 -9.20
CA LEU A 72 50.41 -1.16 -8.26
C LEU A 72 51.22 -1.24 -6.96
N SER A 73 51.89 -2.38 -6.68
CA SER A 73 52.66 -2.58 -5.45
C SER A 73 53.98 -1.80 -5.34
N ARG A 74 54.45 -1.18 -6.44
CA ARG A 74 55.75 -0.49 -6.47
C ARG A 74 55.69 1.02 -6.17
N ARG A 75 54.49 1.63 -5.98
CA ARG A 75 54.38 3.05 -5.64
C ARG A 75 53.18 3.28 -4.71
N PRO A 76 53.33 3.02 -3.41
CA PRO A 76 52.23 3.11 -2.45
C PRO A 76 51.64 4.52 -2.35
N LEU A 77 52.41 5.57 -2.58
CA LEU A 77 51.94 6.95 -2.55
C LEU A 77 51.01 7.29 -3.71
N THR A 78 51.28 6.77 -4.92
CA THR A 78 50.41 6.99 -6.07
C THR A 78 49.12 6.20 -5.98
N ALA A 79 49.13 5.00 -5.38
CA ALA A 79 47.93 4.24 -5.10
C ALA A 79 47.08 4.91 -4.03
N ALA A 80 47.67 5.48 -3.00
CA ALA A 80 46.98 6.24 -1.96
C ALA A 80 46.34 7.54 -2.55
N ALA A 81 47.09 8.27 -3.38
CA ALA A 81 46.58 9.46 -4.05
C ALA A 81 45.41 9.14 -5.02
N ALA A 82 45.52 8.08 -5.81
CA ALA A 82 44.43 7.63 -6.69
C ALA A 82 43.19 7.19 -5.89
N GLY A 83 43.38 6.47 -4.77
CA GLY A 83 42.30 6.08 -3.87
C GLY A 83 41.58 7.29 -3.24
N LEU A 84 42.35 8.32 -2.86
CA LEU A 84 41.80 9.55 -2.29
C LEU A 84 41.00 10.36 -3.34
N VAL A 85 41.50 10.46 -4.57
CA VAL A 85 40.79 11.14 -5.68
C VAL A 85 39.50 10.39 -6.04
N ILE A 86 39.56 9.07 -6.14
CA ILE A 86 38.36 8.24 -6.42
C ILE A 86 37.38 8.34 -5.25
N GLY A 87 37.88 8.30 -4.01
CA GLY A 87 37.04 8.44 -2.82
C GLY A 87 36.36 9.80 -2.72
N MET A 88 37.09 10.91 -2.99
CA MET A 88 36.49 12.25 -3.01
C MET A 88 35.50 12.41 -4.17
N PHE A 89 35.83 11.88 -5.36
CA PHE A 89 34.90 11.91 -6.50
C PHE A 89 33.64 11.11 -6.20
N SER A 90 33.75 9.90 -5.66
CA SER A 90 32.60 9.09 -5.26
C SER A 90 31.79 9.76 -4.15
N ALA A 91 32.46 10.37 -3.16
CA ALA A 91 31.80 11.14 -2.12
C ALA A 91 31.07 12.36 -2.70
N SER A 92 31.68 13.11 -3.62
CA SER A 92 31.02 14.26 -4.26
C SER A 92 29.84 13.89 -5.13
N VAL A 93 29.88 12.73 -5.81
CA VAL A 93 28.72 12.19 -6.54
C VAL A 93 27.62 11.78 -5.57
N VAL A 94 27.96 11.09 -4.48
CA VAL A 94 26.98 10.73 -3.44
C VAL A 94 26.40 11.98 -2.79
N TRP A 95 27.21 12.96 -2.40
CA TRP A 95 26.72 14.21 -1.81
C TRP A 95 26.01 15.11 -2.81
N GLY A 96 26.47 15.20 -4.04
CA GLY A 96 25.89 16.07 -5.07
C GLY A 96 24.62 15.50 -5.72
N TYR A 97 24.56 14.17 -5.88
CA TYR A 97 23.45 13.50 -6.57
C TYR A 97 22.53 12.72 -5.66
N VAL A 98 23.07 12.00 -4.68
CA VAL A 98 22.28 11.15 -3.78
C VAL A 98 21.88 11.92 -2.52
N GLY A 99 22.74 12.82 -2.02
CA GLY A 99 22.49 13.59 -0.81
C GLY A 99 21.23 14.46 -0.85
N PRO A 100 20.96 15.23 -1.93
CA PRO A 100 19.71 16.00 -2.06
C PRO A 100 18.47 15.12 -2.18
N TYR A 101 18.65 13.86 -2.65
CA TYR A 101 17.58 12.86 -2.83
C TYR A 101 17.55 11.83 -1.70
N ALA A 102 18.55 11.80 -0.80
CA ALA A 102 18.51 11.02 0.44
C ALA A 102 17.42 11.61 1.35
N GLY A 103 16.23 11.13 1.12
CA GLY A 103 14.94 11.70 1.30
C GLY A 103 14.70 12.36 2.64
N LYS A 104 14.37 13.61 2.61
CA LYS A 104 13.60 14.23 3.68
C LYS A 104 12.34 13.36 3.89
N VAL A 105 12.26 12.71 5.04
CA VAL A 105 11.12 11.90 5.45
C VAL A 105 10.22 12.79 6.30
N ILE A 106 8.99 12.99 5.88
CA ILE A 106 7.98 13.76 6.61
C ILE A 106 6.93 12.81 7.16
N THR A 107 6.74 12.81 8.47
CA THR A 107 5.60 12.13 9.09
C THR A 107 4.37 13.01 8.93
N LEU A 108 3.43 12.57 8.09
CA LEU A 108 2.15 13.26 7.85
C LEU A 108 1.12 12.94 8.94
N LEU A 109 1.16 11.71 9.46
CA LEU A 109 0.28 11.23 10.51
C LEU A 109 1.01 10.19 11.34
N GLN A 110 0.85 10.30 12.66
CA GLN A 110 1.11 9.22 13.61
C GLN A 110 -0.07 9.17 14.58
N GLU A 111 -0.81 8.06 14.56
CA GLU A 111 -2.05 7.91 15.28
C GLU A 111 -2.05 6.60 16.08
N SER A 112 -2.26 6.72 17.38
CA SER A 112 -2.48 5.62 18.31
C SER A 112 -3.73 5.87 19.14
N PHE A 113 -4.63 6.74 18.68
CA PHE A 113 -5.91 7.07 19.31
C PHE A 113 -5.82 7.58 20.76
N GLU A 114 -4.65 8.04 21.20
CA GLU A 114 -4.42 8.52 22.57
C GLU A 114 -5.21 9.78 22.88
N SER A 115 -5.38 10.63 21.89
CA SER A 115 -6.08 11.90 21.99
C SER A 115 -7.11 12.05 20.88
N GLY A 116 -8.19 12.75 21.17
CA GLY A 116 -9.25 13.00 20.21
C GLY A 116 -10.49 12.12 20.40
N PRO A 117 -11.58 12.44 19.71
CA PRO A 117 -12.82 11.69 19.76
C PRO A 117 -12.72 10.40 18.93
N SER A 118 -13.59 9.44 19.22
CA SER A 118 -13.82 8.29 18.34
C SER A 118 -14.19 8.74 16.93
N PRO A 119 -13.92 7.91 15.90
CA PRO A 119 -14.35 8.19 14.53
C PRO A 119 -15.85 8.47 14.45
N LEU A 120 -16.24 9.31 13.49
CA LEU A 120 -17.65 9.56 13.23
C LEU A 120 -18.23 8.40 12.41
N ALA A 121 -19.41 7.90 12.80
CA ALA A 121 -20.13 6.88 12.04
C ALA A 121 -20.91 7.53 10.88
N THR A 122 -20.18 8.10 9.90
CA THR A 122 -20.75 8.85 8.77
C THR A 122 -20.16 8.44 7.42
N GLY A 123 -19.43 7.32 7.34
CA GLY A 123 -18.76 6.88 6.12
C GLY A 123 -17.56 7.74 5.75
N ILE A 124 -17.32 7.94 4.47
CA ILE A 124 -16.17 8.70 3.97
C ILE A 124 -16.24 10.16 4.44
N PRO A 125 -15.14 10.74 4.99
CA PRO A 125 -15.13 12.14 5.44
C PRO A 125 -15.20 13.11 4.25
N VAL A 126 -15.82 14.26 4.45
CA VAL A 126 -15.83 15.40 3.50
C VAL A 126 -14.85 16.49 3.90
N GLU A 127 -14.14 16.32 4.99
CA GLU A 127 -13.13 17.24 5.53
C GLU A 127 -11.86 16.49 5.92
N ALA A 128 -10.73 17.18 5.86
CA ALA A 128 -9.45 16.59 6.25
C ALA A 128 -9.25 16.59 7.77
N GLY A 129 -8.41 15.67 8.25
CA GLY A 129 -7.89 15.67 9.61
C GLY A 129 -8.68 14.87 10.64
N ARG A 130 -9.86 14.34 10.30
CA ARG A 130 -10.70 13.56 11.21
C ARG A 130 -10.95 12.16 10.69
N TRP A 131 -10.98 11.19 11.62
CA TRP A 131 -11.43 9.84 11.30
C TRP A 131 -12.95 9.76 11.23
N SER A 132 -13.46 9.05 10.23
CA SER A 132 -14.86 8.68 10.10
C SER A 132 -14.99 7.34 9.37
N GLY A 133 -16.17 6.74 9.38
CA GLY A 133 -16.37 5.44 8.74
C GLY A 133 -17.59 4.75 9.29
N ASP A 134 -17.43 3.46 9.54
CA ASP A 134 -18.42 2.63 10.21
C ASP A 134 -18.39 2.80 11.73
N TYR A 135 -19.35 2.19 12.43
CA TYR A 135 -19.38 2.21 13.88
C TYR A 135 -18.11 1.60 14.47
N SER A 136 -17.38 2.43 15.18
CA SER A 136 -16.12 2.09 15.84
C SER A 136 -15.96 2.92 17.11
N GLU A 137 -15.13 2.47 18.04
CA GLU A 137 -14.85 3.17 19.29
C GLU A 137 -13.38 3.13 19.66
N VAL A 138 -12.93 4.12 20.39
CA VAL A 138 -11.59 4.14 20.99
C VAL A 138 -11.67 3.53 22.38
N VAL A 139 -10.89 2.46 22.60
CA VAL A 139 -10.85 1.70 23.86
C VAL A 139 -9.42 1.60 24.38
N GLY A 140 -9.29 1.38 25.70
CA GLY A 140 -8.03 0.93 26.32
C GLY A 140 -7.83 -0.58 26.17
N GLU A 141 -7.19 -1.22 27.16
CA GLU A 141 -7.09 -2.68 27.20
C GLU A 141 -8.50 -3.31 27.20
N TYR A 142 -8.73 -4.24 26.28
CA TYR A 142 -10.03 -4.89 26.10
C TYR A 142 -9.89 -6.41 25.98
N ARG A 143 -10.55 -7.18 26.87
CA ARG A 143 -10.49 -8.66 26.90
C ARG A 143 -9.05 -9.21 26.79
N SER A 144 -8.13 -8.64 27.56
CA SER A 144 -6.71 -8.96 27.57
C SER A 144 -5.92 -8.52 26.32
N VAL A 145 -6.56 -7.88 25.33
CA VAL A 145 -5.87 -7.22 24.22
C VAL A 145 -5.35 -5.88 24.72
N LYS A 146 -4.03 -5.69 24.61
CA LYS A 146 -3.38 -4.41 24.91
C LYS A 146 -3.14 -3.64 23.62
N PRO A 147 -3.23 -2.30 23.65
CA PRO A 147 -2.83 -1.48 22.51
C PRO A 147 -1.43 -1.84 21.99
N ALA A 148 -1.23 -1.71 20.69
CA ALA A 148 0.09 -1.92 20.09
C ALA A 148 1.06 -0.79 20.48
N ASN A 149 0.52 0.42 20.65
CA ASN A 149 1.28 1.60 21.05
C ASN A 149 0.44 2.46 22.01
N GLY A 150 1.04 2.93 23.10
CA GLY A 150 0.36 3.77 24.08
C GLY A 150 -0.66 3.04 24.96
N ALA A 151 -1.79 3.69 25.23
CA ALA A 151 -2.83 3.20 26.16
C ALA A 151 -4.19 2.95 25.50
N LYS A 152 -4.37 3.35 24.23
CA LYS A 152 -5.63 3.26 23.51
C LYS A 152 -5.45 2.64 22.14
N MET A 153 -6.52 2.10 21.57
CA MET A 153 -6.61 1.52 20.23
C MET A 153 -8.01 1.72 19.68
N LEU A 154 -8.18 1.64 18.38
CA LEU A 154 -9.48 1.64 17.73
C LEU A 154 -10.04 0.21 17.69
N ARG A 155 -11.28 0.05 18.14
CA ARG A 155 -12.07 -1.16 18.05
C ARG A 155 -13.16 -0.96 17.01
N PHE A 156 -13.24 -1.83 16.02
CA PHE A 156 -14.38 -1.89 15.12
C PHE A 156 -15.57 -2.50 15.86
N LEU A 157 -16.76 -2.04 15.56
CA LEU A 157 -17.99 -2.55 16.15
C LEU A 157 -18.82 -3.26 15.10
N ARG A 158 -19.25 -2.53 14.06
CA ARG A 158 -20.21 -3.03 13.09
C ARG A 158 -19.95 -2.39 11.74
N SER A 159 -20.15 -3.16 10.66
CA SER A 159 -19.92 -2.71 9.28
C SER A 159 -21.08 -1.88 8.72
N ASP A 160 -21.54 -0.90 9.46
CA ASP A 160 -22.57 0.03 9.01
C ASP A 160 -22.39 1.43 9.61
N TYR A 161 -23.05 2.39 9.00
CA TYR A 161 -23.33 3.73 9.50
C TYR A 161 -24.69 4.16 8.94
N GLU A 162 -25.25 5.26 9.43
CA GLU A 162 -26.53 5.77 8.96
C GLU A 162 -26.47 6.11 7.46
N GLY A 163 -27.25 5.40 6.65
CA GLY A 163 -27.30 5.55 5.18
C GLY A 163 -26.33 4.65 4.39
N LYS A 164 -25.58 3.77 5.02
CA LYS A 164 -24.71 2.80 4.30
C LYS A 164 -25.60 1.83 3.51
N PRO A 165 -25.30 1.57 2.20
CA PRO A 165 -25.98 0.55 1.42
C PRO A 165 -25.86 -0.83 2.09
N THR A 166 -26.98 -1.56 2.21
CA THR A 166 -27.02 -2.87 2.89
C THR A 166 -26.16 -3.92 2.22
N ARG A 167 -25.90 -3.79 0.90
CA ARG A 167 -25.04 -4.70 0.14
C ARG A 167 -23.57 -4.68 0.60
N ASP A 168 -23.13 -3.59 1.23
CA ASP A 168 -21.75 -3.33 1.60
C ASP A 168 -21.49 -3.65 3.09
N GLY A 169 -22.50 -4.18 3.80
CA GLY A 169 -22.44 -4.52 5.23
C GLY A 169 -21.52 -5.69 5.58
N PHE A 170 -20.70 -6.20 4.65
CA PHE A 170 -19.65 -7.21 4.92
C PHE A 170 -18.24 -6.60 5.01
N ILE A 171 -18.10 -5.28 4.82
CA ILE A 171 -16.86 -4.53 4.94
C ILE A 171 -17.01 -3.52 6.07
N GLY A 172 -16.09 -3.56 7.02
CA GLY A 172 -15.96 -2.54 8.07
C GLY A 172 -14.90 -1.53 7.66
N ASP A 173 -15.26 -0.25 7.62
CA ASP A 173 -14.46 0.81 7.01
C ASP A 173 -14.18 1.94 7.98
N VAL A 174 -12.93 2.43 8.00
CA VAL A 174 -12.55 3.67 8.67
C VAL A 174 -11.63 4.47 7.76
N PHE A 175 -11.94 5.75 7.59
CA PHE A 175 -11.31 6.64 6.64
C PHE A 175 -10.73 7.88 7.32
N ARG A 176 -9.64 8.40 6.76
CA ARG A 176 -9.11 9.73 7.11
C ARG A 176 -8.54 10.40 5.87
N ILE A 177 -8.90 11.67 5.65
CA ILE A 177 -8.28 12.49 4.63
C ILE A 177 -7.14 13.31 5.25
N ILE A 178 -5.99 13.29 4.60
CA ILE A 178 -4.81 14.08 4.94
C ILE A 178 -4.65 15.17 3.89
N ASP A 179 -4.56 16.43 4.33
CA ASP A 179 -4.30 17.58 3.46
C ASP A 179 -2.80 17.64 3.14
N LEU A 180 -2.45 17.55 1.87
CA LEU A 180 -1.08 17.58 1.37
C LEU A 180 -0.68 18.95 0.82
N ARG A 181 -1.62 19.88 0.69
CA ARG A 181 -1.37 21.21 0.07
C ARG A 181 -0.34 22.05 0.82
N ASN A 182 -0.23 21.84 2.13
CA ASN A 182 0.71 22.51 3.00
C ASN A 182 1.99 21.71 3.24
N SER A 183 2.18 20.57 2.56
CA SER A 183 3.41 19.81 2.69
C SER A 183 4.56 20.53 2.00
N GLU A 184 5.76 20.53 2.61
CA GLU A 184 6.96 21.15 2.05
C GLU A 184 7.47 20.44 0.77
N TYR A 185 6.83 19.32 0.37
CA TYR A 185 7.17 18.59 -0.83
C TYR A 185 6.38 19.07 -2.01
N ASP A 186 7.10 19.27 -3.07
CA ASP A 186 6.53 19.61 -4.37
C ASP A 186 5.93 18.34 -5.01
N VAL A 187 4.72 17.96 -4.56
CA VAL A 187 3.95 16.84 -5.14
C VAL A 187 3.74 17.06 -6.65
N VAL A 188 3.85 18.31 -7.13
CA VAL A 188 3.71 18.67 -8.55
C VAL A 188 4.73 17.95 -9.42
N ARG A 189 5.90 17.56 -8.89
CA ARG A 189 6.95 16.87 -9.66
C ARG A 189 6.71 15.38 -9.85
N GLY A 190 5.74 14.78 -9.14
CA GLY A 190 5.44 13.35 -9.25
C GLY A 190 6.52 12.41 -8.68
N ASP A 191 7.45 12.93 -7.88
CA ASP A 191 8.51 12.18 -7.22
C ASP A 191 8.22 11.88 -5.74
N ALA A 192 7.09 12.32 -5.24
CA ALA A 192 6.62 12.03 -3.89
C ALA A 192 6.02 10.61 -3.81
N CYS A 193 6.39 9.89 -2.75
CA CYS A 193 5.85 8.59 -2.42
C CYS A 193 5.33 8.61 -0.98
N VAL A 194 4.11 8.13 -0.77
CA VAL A 194 3.54 7.98 0.56
C VAL A 194 3.57 6.51 0.98
N SER A 195 3.95 6.25 2.22
CA SER A 195 3.90 4.94 2.86
C SER A 195 2.93 5.01 4.02
N VAL A 196 2.01 4.04 4.09
CA VAL A 196 1.06 3.88 5.20
C VAL A 196 1.30 2.54 5.85
N GLU A 197 1.44 2.55 7.16
CA GLU A 197 1.55 1.37 8.01
C GLU A 197 0.44 1.39 9.06
N ALA A 198 -0.12 0.24 9.37
CA ALA A 198 -1.06 0.08 10.47
C ALA A 198 -0.95 -1.33 11.07
N ARG A 199 -1.20 -1.44 12.35
CA ARG A 199 -1.22 -2.73 13.05
C ARG A 199 -2.66 -3.17 13.26
N PHE A 200 -2.92 -4.42 12.95
CA PHE A 200 -4.24 -5.04 13.11
C PHE A 200 -4.16 -6.24 14.02
N LEU A 201 -5.21 -6.46 14.82
CA LEU A 201 -5.35 -7.62 15.68
C LEU A 201 -6.79 -8.12 15.66
N SER A 202 -6.95 -9.45 15.67
CA SER A 202 -8.26 -10.09 15.82
C SER A 202 -8.29 -11.00 17.03
N LEU A 203 -9.43 -11.01 17.73
CA LEU A 203 -9.74 -12.04 18.74
C LEU A 203 -10.28 -13.28 18.01
N PRO A 204 -9.62 -14.44 18.11
CA PRO A 204 -9.99 -15.65 17.34
C PRO A 204 -11.41 -16.14 17.52
N GLN A 205 -11.99 -15.89 18.71
CA GLN A 205 -13.33 -16.33 19.05
C GLN A 205 -14.46 -15.43 18.51
N ASP A 206 -14.10 -14.19 18.13
CA ASP A 206 -15.07 -13.18 17.69
C ASP A 206 -15.04 -12.96 16.17
N VAL A 207 -14.07 -13.57 15.46
CA VAL A 207 -13.84 -13.33 14.04
C VAL A 207 -13.97 -14.62 13.24
N PRO A 208 -14.77 -14.64 12.17
CA PRO A 208 -14.76 -15.74 11.23
C PRO A 208 -13.34 -15.92 10.66
N GLY A 209 -12.83 -17.15 10.56
CA GLY A 209 -11.52 -17.45 9.98
C GLY A 209 -11.35 -17.04 8.51
N THR A 210 -12.34 -16.32 7.97
CA THR A 210 -12.39 -15.74 6.62
C THR A 210 -12.19 -14.23 6.62
N ALA A 211 -12.00 -13.58 7.77
CA ALA A 211 -11.79 -12.13 7.80
C ALA A 211 -10.35 -11.77 7.36
N CYS A 212 -10.22 -10.69 6.63
CA CYS A 212 -8.94 -10.06 6.29
C CYS A 212 -8.99 -8.56 6.58
N CYS A 213 -7.82 -7.96 6.75
CA CYS A 213 -7.65 -6.53 6.94
C CYS A 213 -6.97 -5.91 5.71
N GLY A 214 -7.10 -4.60 5.55
CA GLY A 214 -6.48 -3.90 4.45
C GLY A 214 -6.21 -2.44 4.70
N ILE A 215 -5.28 -1.91 3.93
CA ILE A 215 -5.02 -0.48 3.79
C ILE A 215 -5.22 -0.14 2.32
N SER A 216 -6.08 0.84 2.06
CA SER A 216 -6.20 1.46 0.74
C SER A 216 -5.77 2.93 0.84
N MET A 217 -5.11 3.40 -0.20
CA MET A 217 -4.66 4.77 -0.33
C MET A 217 -5.17 5.33 -1.65
N HIS A 218 -5.78 6.52 -1.60
CA HIS A 218 -6.28 7.18 -2.80
C HIS A 218 -5.73 8.61 -2.85
N ALA A 219 -5.01 8.93 -3.91
CA ALA A 219 -4.56 10.28 -4.21
C ALA A 219 -5.68 11.05 -4.87
N LEU A 220 -6.10 12.18 -4.28
CA LEU A 220 -7.24 12.98 -4.72
C LEU A 220 -6.78 14.40 -5.08
N ASP A 221 -7.42 14.99 -6.07
CA ASP A 221 -7.24 16.39 -6.45
C ASP A 221 -8.11 17.36 -5.64
N ALA A 222 -9.24 16.89 -5.11
CA ALA A 222 -10.17 17.66 -4.30
C ALA A 222 -10.75 16.84 -3.14
N LEU A 223 -11.41 17.49 -2.18
CA LEU A 223 -12.20 16.83 -1.16
C LEU A 223 -13.49 16.29 -1.77
N PRO A 224 -13.95 15.10 -1.36
CA PRO A 224 -15.24 14.58 -1.80
C PRO A 224 -16.38 15.45 -1.25
N THR A 225 -17.37 15.71 -2.07
CA THR A 225 -18.63 16.31 -1.64
C THR A 225 -19.54 15.25 -0.99
N PRO A 226 -20.58 15.66 -0.25
CA PRO A 226 -21.53 14.70 0.32
C PRO A 226 -22.18 13.78 -0.72
N ASP A 227 -22.45 14.28 -1.93
CA ASP A 227 -23.09 13.51 -3.01
C ASP A 227 -22.12 12.52 -3.65
N GLU A 228 -20.82 12.85 -3.70
CA GLU A 228 -19.77 11.99 -4.25
C GLU A 228 -19.42 10.80 -3.35
N ARG A 229 -19.74 10.87 -2.06
CA ARG A 229 -19.40 9.82 -1.08
C ARG A 229 -19.91 8.45 -1.46
N LEU A 230 -21.16 8.36 -1.91
CA LEU A 230 -21.78 7.08 -2.29
C LEU A 230 -21.15 6.53 -3.56
N GLU A 231 -20.91 7.38 -4.57
CA GLU A 231 -20.25 6.99 -5.80
C GLU A 231 -18.82 6.52 -5.55
N PHE A 232 -18.09 7.23 -4.68
CA PHE A 232 -16.74 6.85 -4.29
C PHE A 232 -16.70 5.49 -3.59
N MET A 233 -17.63 5.23 -2.65
CA MET A 233 -17.76 3.94 -1.99
C MET A 233 -18.01 2.83 -3.00
N GLU A 234 -18.91 3.03 -3.95
CA GLU A 234 -19.20 2.05 -4.99
C GLU A 234 -17.97 1.72 -5.85
N ILE A 235 -17.15 2.72 -6.16
CA ILE A 235 -15.93 2.54 -6.95
C ILE A 235 -14.87 1.78 -6.14
N THR A 236 -14.66 2.14 -4.88
CA THR A 236 -13.62 1.54 -4.03
C THR A 236 -13.93 0.11 -3.63
N GLU A 237 -15.20 -0.25 -3.47
CA GLU A 237 -15.62 -1.58 -3.05
C GLU A 237 -15.77 -2.57 -4.21
N ARG A 238 -16.16 -2.12 -5.42
CA ARG A 238 -16.37 -3.02 -6.56
C ARG A 238 -15.09 -3.59 -7.14
N ALA A 239 -14.01 -2.84 -7.11
CA ALA A 239 -12.73 -3.31 -7.62
C ALA A 239 -11.58 -2.47 -7.07
N PRO A 240 -11.04 -2.80 -5.88
CA PRO A 240 -9.90 -2.07 -5.30
C PRO A 240 -8.70 -2.02 -6.24
N SER A 241 -8.53 -3.02 -7.11
CA SER A 241 -7.48 -3.08 -8.13
C SER A 241 -7.85 -2.43 -9.47
N ALA A 242 -9.13 -2.09 -9.68
CA ALA A 242 -9.64 -1.54 -10.95
C ALA A 242 -10.03 -0.07 -10.84
N VAL A 243 -9.74 0.62 -9.73
CA VAL A 243 -9.82 2.08 -9.68
C VAL A 243 -8.69 2.63 -10.55
N ALA A 244 -8.87 2.45 -11.87
CA ALA A 244 -8.15 3.27 -12.83
C ALA A 244 -8.45 4.73 -12.48
N ALA A 245 -7.41 5.58 -12.50
CA ALA A 245 -7.57 7.01 -12.37
C ALA A 245 -8.80 7.43 -13.19
N GLY A 246 -9.80 7.98 -12.55
CA GLY A 246 -11.07 8.34 -13.17
C GLY A 246 -11.72 9.48 -12.44
N SER A 247 -12.32 10.39 -13.22
CA SER A 247 -13.14 11.46 -12.65
C SER A 247 -14.49 10.89 -12.24
N LEU A 248 -14.94 11.23 -11.05
CA LEU A 248 -16.34 11.04 -10.64
C LEU A 248 -17.23 11.96 -11.45
N GLN A 249 -18.51 11.64 -11.57
CA GLN A 249 -19.46 12.43 -12.39
C GLN A 249 -19.54 13.90 -11.94
N SER A 250 -19.17 14.20 -10.72
CA SER A 250 -19.29 15.50 -10.04
C SER A 250 -18.02 16.37 -10.04
N GLY A 251 -16.85 15.87 -10.41
CA GLY A 251 -15.67 16.69 -10.59
C GLY A 251 -14.42 16.32 -9.78
N MET A 252 -14.52 15.54 -8.68
CA MET A 252 -13.35 15.02 -7.98
C MET A 252 -12.68 13.93 -8.82
N THR A 253 -11.36 13.89 -8.83
CA THR A 253 -10.59 12.88 -9.55
C THR A 253 -9.76 12.05 -8.59
N ILE A 254 -9.87 10.71 -8.70
CA ILE A 254 -8.94 9.79 -8.09
C ILE A 254 -7.74 9.67 -9.04
N LEU A 255 -6.63 10.28 -8.66
CA LEU A 255 -5.42 10.33 -9.50
C LEU A 255 -4.60 9.04 -9.46
N ALA A 256 -4.58 8.36 -8.31
CA ALA A 256 -3.93 7.08 -8.13
C ALA A 256 -4.50 6.33 -6.92
N THR A 257 -4.36 5.00 -6.94
CA THR A 257 -4.80 4.13 -5.86
C THR A 257 -3.78 3.03 -5.60
N ALA A 258 -3.56 2.70 -4.33
CA ALA A 258 -2.84 1.49 -3.93
C ALA A 258 -3.63 0.78 -2.84
N VAL A 259 -3.66 -0.55 -2.91
CA VAL A 259 -4.35 -1.41 -1.93
C VAL A 259 -3.39 -2.48 -1.45
N ARG A 260 -3.37 -2.71 -0.14
CA ARG A 260 -2.64 -3.82 0.49
C ARG A 260 -3.55 -4.53 1.46
N THR A 261 -3.56 -5.86 1.36
CA THR A 261 -4.36 -6.72 2.23
C THR A 261 -3.47 -7.58 3.11
N GLY A 262 -3.90 -7.80 4.34
CA GLY A 262 -3.30 -8.72 5.29
C GLY A 262 -4.32 -9.76 5.75
N ARG A 263 -3.83 -10.93 6.17
CA ARG A 263 -4.67 -11.94 6.82
C ARG A 263 -4.39 -11.92 8.32
N PHE A 264 -5.43 -12.13 9.10
CA PHE A 264 -5.26 -12.35 10.53
C PHE A 264 -4.71 -13.76 10.77
N GLU A 265 -3.67 -13.85 11.58
CA GLU A 265 -3.20 -15.13 12.08
C GLU A 265 -4.14 -15.57 13.21
N THR A 266 -4.97 -16.60 12.97
CA THR A 266 -5.99 -17.08 13.89
C THR A 266 -5.43 -17.74 15.17
N THR A 267 -4.11 -17.89 15.28
CA THR A 267 -3.44 -18.61 16.37
C THR A 267 -2.64 -17.73 17.32
N ARG A 268 -2.55 -16.41 17.09
CA ARG A 268 -1.70 -15.52 17.88
C ARG A 268 -2.44 -14.24 18.31
N ASP A 269 -2.41 -13.94 19.59
CA ASP A 269 -2.78 -12.63 20.16
C ASP A 269 -1.70 -11.58 19.83
N SER A 270 -1.24 -11.52 18.58
CA SER A 270 -0.17 -10.63 18.15
C SER A 270 -0.65 -9.66 17.09
N TRP A 271 -0.22 -8.41 17.21
CA TRP A 271 -0.46 -7.37 16.23
C TRP A 271 0.25 -7.68 14.91
N GLY A 272 -0.51 -7.84 13.84
CA GLY A 272 -0.01 -7.97 12.48
C GLY A 272 0.21 -6.60 11.85
N LEU A 273 1.35 -6.38 11.19
CA LEU A 273 1.65 -5.15 10.46
C LEU A 273 1.20 -5.30 9.00
N VAL A 274 0.42 -4.33 8.53
CA VAL A 274 0.13 -4.14 7.10
C VAL A 274 0.80 -2.85 6.66
N ARG A 275 1.47 -2.88 5.52
CA ARG A 275 2.15 -1.71 4.95
C ARG A 275 1.82 -1.59 3.47
N GLY A 276 1.51 -0.37 3.02
CA GLY A 276 1.31 -0.02 1.63
C GLY A 276 2.10 1.20 1.22
N GLU A 277 2.40 1.32 -0.07
CA GLU A 277 3.05 2.49 -0.65
C GLU A 277 2.27 2.95 -1.88
N LEU A 278 2.22 4.26 -2.08
CA LEU A 278 1.60 4.91 -3.22
C LEU A 278 2.48 6.05 -3.72
N ARG A 279 2.84 6.03 -5.00
CA ARG A 279 3.44 7.19 -5.66
C ARG A 279 2.34 8.21 -5.95
N LEU A 280 2.56 9.45 -5.53
CA LEU A 280 1.61 10.53 -5.70
C LEU A 280 1.78 11.18 -7.08
N PRO A 281 0.75 11.15 -7.95
CA PRO A 281 0.78 11.88 -9.21
C PRO A 281 0.82 13.39 -9.00
N PRO A 282 1.30 14.16 -9.99
CA PRO A 282 1.13 15.62 -10.00
C PRO A 282 -0.33 16.01 -9.83
N GLY A 283 -0.59 17.10 -9.10
CA GLY A 283 -1.96 17.56 -8.82
C GLY A 283 -2.64 16.89 -7.63
N THR A 284 -1.95 15.98 -6.91
CA THR A 284 -2.49 15.42 -5.67
C THR A 284 -2.51 16.51 -4.59
N HIS A 285 -3.69 16.81 -4.09
CA HIS A 285 -3.90 17.75 -2.99
C HIS A 285 -4.27 17.07 -1.68
N PHE A 286 -4.87 15.88 -1.75
CA PHE A 286 -5.33 15.12 -0.60
C PHE A 286 -4.98 13.65 -0.73
N LEU A 287 -4.74 13.02 0.41
CA LEU A 287 -4.59 11.57 0.52
C LEU A 287 -5.73 11.03 1.38
N LEU A 288 -6.56 10.18 0.82
CA LEU A 288 -7.50 9.39 1.59
C LEU A 288 -6.81 8.08 2.01
N VAL A 289 -6.70 7.88 3.31
CA VAL A 289 -6.28 6.63 3.94
C VAL A 289 -7.53 5.89 4.37
N HIS A 290 -7.66 4.66 3.91
CA HIS A 290 -8.77 3.77 4.20
C HIS A 290 -8.25 2.50 4.86
N LEU A 291 -8.73 2.22 6.06
CA LEU A 291 -8.47 0.99 6.80
C LEU A 291 -9.73 0.13 6.72
N SER A 292 -9.62 -1.08 6.20
CA SER A 292 -10.76 -1.95 5.96
C SER A 292 -10.62 -3.31 6.65
N LEU A 293 -11.77 -3.86 7.01
CA LEU A 293 -11.95 -5.22 7.47
C LEU A 293 -12.98 -5.88 6.57
N VAL A 294 -12.62 -7.00 5.95
CA VAL A 294 -13.47 -7.67 4.97
C VAL A 294 -13.80 -9.07 5.47
N ASP A 295 -15.08 -9.41 5.52
CA ASP A 295 -15.52 -10.80 5.64
C ASP A 295 -15.50 -11.45 4.25
N ALA A 296 -14.54 -12.34 4.01
CA ALA A 296 -14.36 -12.98 2.70
C ALA A 296 -15.58 -13.81 2.22
N ARG A 297 -16.58 -14.04 3.10
CA ARG A 297 -17.87 -14.60 2.66
C ARG A 297 -18.69 -13.61 1.83
N GLY A 298 -18.32 -12.33 1.87
CA GLY A 298 -18.94 -11.27 1.08
C GLY A 298 -20.43 -11.08 1.36
N PRO A 299 -21.21 -10.62 0.35
CA PRO A 299 -22.63 -10.30 0.50
C PRO A 299 -23.55 -11.46 0.91
N ARG A 300 -23.05 -12.70 0.88
CA ARG A 300 -23.81 -13.90 1.31
C ARG A 300 -23.90 -14.05 2.82
N ALA A 301 -23.07 -13.34 3.56
CA ALA A 301 -23.11 -13.35 5.02
C ALA A 301 -24.26 -12.47 5.53
N PRO A 302 -24.83 -12.74 6.73
CA PRO A 302 -25.75 -11.82 7.38
C PRO A 302 -25.15 -10.42 7.50
N GLN A 303 -25.93 -9.39 7.21
CA GLN A 303 -25.50 -8.00 7.22
C GLN A 303 -26.38 -7.17 8.15
N PRO A 304 -25.85 -6.11 8.78
CA PRO A 304 -24.42 -5.74 8.83
C PRO A 304 -23.60 -6.75 9.66
N ARG A 305 -22.29 -6.85 9.37
CA ARG A 305 -21.38 -7.73 10.13
C ARG A 305 -20.94 -7.10 11.44
N ASP A 306 -20.86 -7.93 12.48
CA ASP A 306 -20.18 -7.60 13.72
C ASP A 306 -18.67 -7.84 13.57
N PHE A 307 -17.89 -6.80 13.82
CA PHE A 307 -16.43 -6.81 13.83
C PHE A 307 -15.86 -6.45 15.21
N ALA A 308 -16.68 -6.55 16.27
CA ALA A 308 -16.33 -6.07 17.62
C ALA A 308 -15.08 -6.75 18.23
N GLY A 309 -14.61 -7.85 17.66
CA GLY A 309 -13.36 -8.50 18.02
C GLY A 309 -12.15 -8.08 17.19
N LEU A 310 -12.25 -7.02 16.39
CA LEU A 310 -11.19 -6.53 15.51
C LEU A 310 -10.71 -5.14 15.92
N PHE A 311 -9.39 -4.95 15.89
CA PHE A 311 -8.72 -3.75 16.37
C PHE A 311 -7.70 -3.26 15.35
N VAL A 312 -7.46 -1.95 15.34
CA VAL A 312 -6.36 -1.30 14.64
C VAL A 312 -5.69 -0.27 15.54
N ASP A 313 -4.36 -0.16 15.40
CA ASP A 313 -3.55 0.77 16.18
C ASP A 313 -2.23 1.10 15.45
N ASP A 314 -1.45 2.04 16.01
CA ASP A 314 -0.11 2.42 15.55
C ASP A 314 -0.10 2.71 14.03
N ILE A 315 -0.98 3.62 13.60
CA ILE A 315 -1.09 4.03 12.20
C ILE A 315 -0.03 5.10 11.94
N ARG A 316 0.78 4.88 10.91
CA ARG A 316 1.80 5.83 10.50
C ARG A 316 1.70 6.13 9.02
N VAL A 317 1.68 7.41 8.66
CA VAL A 317 1.71 7.89 7.28
C VAL A 317 2.94 8.75 7.09
N VAL A 318 3.77 8.38 6.14
CA VAL A 318 5.07 9.00 5.89
C VAL A 318 5.17 9.38 4.43
N LEU A 319 5.56 10.61 4.17
CA LEU A 319 5.88 11.10 2.84
C LEU A 319 7.39 11.08 2.63
N THR A 320 7.82 10.51 1.52
CA THR A 320 9.22 10.42 1.11
C THR A 320 9.39 10.91 -0.32
N HIS A 321 10.55 11.48 -0.61
CA HIS A 321 10.93 11.82 -1.97
C HIS A 321 11.61 10.61 -2.62
N ARG A 322 11.08 10.13 -3.73
CA ARG A 322 11.67 9.07 -4.55
C ARG A 322 11.66 9.51 -6.01
N PRO A 323 12.82 9.84 -6.58
CA PRO A 323 12.90 10.19 -7.99
C PRO A 323 12.31 9.04 -8.84
N PRO A 324 11.75 9.35 -10.02
CA PRO A 324 11.32 8.31 -10.95
C PRO A 324 12.51 7.42 -11.28
N LEU A 325 12.26 6.12 -11.39
CA LEU A 325 13.24 5.19 -11.91
C LEU A 325 13.57 5.59 -13.37
N PRO A 326 14.85 5.56 -13.75
CA PRO A 326 15.29 5.92 -15.09
C PRO A 326 14.66 5.03 -16.17
#